data_61845bfa98ac08e6cd721a3b7fd04692
#
_entry.id   61845bfa98ac08e6cd721a3b7fd04692
#
_cell.length_a   1.000
_cell.length_b   1.000
_cell.length_c   1.000
_cell.angle_alpha   90.00
_cell.angle_beta   90.00
_cell.angle_gamma   90.00
#
_symmetry.space_group_name_H-M   'P 1'
#
loop_
_entity.id
_entity.type
_entity.pdbx_description
1 polymer ?
#
loop_
_entity_poly.entity_id
_entity_poly.type
_entity_poly.pdbx_seq_one_letter_code
_entity_poly.pdbx_strand_id
1 'polypeptide(L)'
;MEKVEKQAATAAKEGNSTYWFCDKCNKYFSDEEAENEIKKEDTVLAKLAPVIIKGDGATVTAGAKNALSFTSDAAYRDFIRVEVDGKTIDESNYTVESGSIIVTLKEDYVAGFSKGEHTLGIVSESGTATAHFTVNEKTTGTQEPSEDTTGTTQEPSEDTTSTTQEPSKDTTNKTQETSTTDKTTQSSPKTGDSTDLQLYVILMFVSIVGVAGICVKKRFKTH
;
A
#
# COMPACT_ATOMS: atom_id res chain seq x y z
N MET A 1 16.12 -25.77 31.76
CA MET A 1 15.36 -25.61 30.51
C MET A 1 15.28 -24.14 30.15
N GLU A 2 15.35 -23.81 28.90
CA GLU A 2 15.21 -22.45 28.38
C GLU A 2 13.80 -22.26 27.83
N LYS A 3 13.09 -21.23 28.30
CA LYS A 3 11.80 -20.84 27.78
C LYS A 3 11.98 -20.02 26.53
N VAL A 4 11.35 -20.40 25.43
CA VAL A 4 11.27 -19.60 24.19
C VAL A 4 9.88 -19.00 24.09
N GLU A 5 9.80 -17.70 24.12
CA GLU A 5 8.53 -16.98 24.02
C GLU A 5 7.94 -17.03 22.62
N LYS A 6 6.61 -16.99 22.55
CA LYS A 6 5.86 -16.92 21.28
C LYS A 6 6.28 -15.72 20.44
N GLN A 7 6.57 -15.98 19.18
CA GLN A 7 6.73 -14.95 18.15
C GLN A 7 5.64 -15.11 17.10
N ALA A 8 4.94 -14.03 16.77
CA ALA A 8 3.95 -14.05 15.71
C ALA A 8 4.62 -14.28 14.34
N ALA A 9 3.98 -15.09 13.50
CA ALA A 9 4.36 -15.19 12.11
C ALA A 9 4.01 -13.91 11.34
N THR A 10 4.74 -13.66 10.27
CA THR A 10 4.47 -12.59 9.29
C THR A 10 4.49 -13.20 7.89
N ALA A 11 4.15 -12.43 6.85
CA ALA A 11 4.30 -12.90 5.48
C ALA A 11 5.78 -13.12 5.09
N ALA A 12 6.71 -12.42 5.74
CA ALA A 12 8.14 -12.52 5.46
C ALA A 12 8.86 -13.57 6.31
N LYS A 13 8.30 -13.99 7.46
CA LYS A 13 9.00 -14.82 8.45
C LYS A 13 8.01 -15.72 9.20
N GLU A 14 8.42 -16.96 9.40
CA GLU A 14 7.75 -17.89 10.32
C GLU A 14 7.80 -17.38 11.75
N GLY A 15 6.78 -17.72 12.54
CA GLY A 15 6.73 -17.51 13.98
C GLY A 15 7.01 -18.78 14.75
N ASN A 16 6.82 -18.70 16.06
CA ASN A 16 6.83 -19.89 16.93
C ASN A 16 5.78 -19.75 18.05
N SER A 17 5.25 -20.88 18.51
CA SER A 17 4.53 -20.97 19.78
C SER A 17 5.49 -20.80 20.97
N THR A 18 4.98 -20.59 22.17
CA THR A 18 5.81 -20.72 23.39
C THR A 18 6.19 -22.19 23.59
N TYR A 19 7.47 -22.46 23.87
CA TYR A 19 7.97 -23.80 24.18
C TYR A 19 9.18 -23.74 25.12
N TRP A 20 9.53 -24.88 25.69
CA TRP A 20 10.73 -25.04 26.52
C TRP A 20 11.71 -25.97 25.85
N PHE A 21 12.97 -25.59 25.82
CA PHE A 21 14.04 -26.36 25.21
C PHE A 21 15.01 -26.88 26.27
N CYS A 22 15.30 -28.19 26.25
CA CYS A 22 16.31 -28.81 27.11
C CYS A 22 17.61 -28.98 26.33
N ASP A 23 18.63 -28.20 26.64
CA ASP A 23 19.95 -28.26 26.05
C ASP A 23 20.70 -29.60 26.32
N LYS A 24 20.42 -30.23 27.44
CA LYS A 24 21.06 -31.51 27.85
C LYS A 24 20.53 -32.72 27.11
N CYS A 25 19.21 -32.79 26.88
CA CYS A 25 18.59 -33.88 26.17
C CYS A 25 18.21 -33.59 24.73
N ASN A 26 18.36 -32.32 24.30
CA ASN A 26 18.01 -31.80 22.96
C ASN A 26 16.53 -32.07 22.60
N LYS A 27 15.64 -31.83 23.57
CA LYS A 27 14.20 -32.03 23.44
C LYS A 27 13.41 -30.77 23.64
N TYR A 28 12.23 -30.73 23.05
CA TYR A 28 11.28 -29.64 23.11
C TYR A 28 10.04 -30.04 23.92
N PHE A 29 9.50 -29.11 24.70
CA PHE A 29 8.34 -29.37 25.58
C PHE A 29 7.33 -28.20 25.43
N SER A 30 6.05 -28.53 25.58
CA SER A 30 4.99 -27.53 25.58
C SER A 30 4.77 -26.88 26.94
N ASP A 31 5.42 -27.36 28.00
CA ASP A 31 5.29 -26.97 29.41
C ASP A 31 6.65 -26.85 30.11
N GLU A 32 6.67 -26.12 31.20
CA GLU A 32 7.86 -25.86 32.01
C GLU A 32 8.33 -27.08 32.81
N GLU A 33 7.41 -27.99 33.15
CA GLU A 33 7.65 -29.18 33.93
C GLU A 33 8.30 -30.30 33.10
N ALA A 34 8.37 -30.13 31.76
CA ALA A 34 8.87 -31.12 30.82
C ALA A 34 8.05 -32.44 30.81
N GLU A 35 6.75 -32.34 31.05
CA GLU A 35 5.86 -33.50 31.04
C GLU A 35 5.40 -33.85 29.61
N ASN A 36 5.24 -32.82 28.76
CA ASN A 36 4.71 -32.97 27.41
C ASN A 36 5.79 -32.69 26.35
N GLU A 37 6.51 -33.73 25.93
CA GLU A 37 7.47 -33.65 24.84
C GLU A 37 6.77 -33.40 23.50
N ILE A 38 7.25 -32.42 22.73
CA ILE A 38 6.78 -32.08 21.39
C ILE A 38 7.93 -32.12 20.38
N LYS A 39 7.61 -32.17 19.10
CA LYS A 39 8.62 -32.04 18.05
C LYS A 39 8.95 -30.57 17.80
N LYS A 40 10.15 -30.31 17.27
CA LYS A 40 10.55 -28.97 16.89
C LYS A 40 9.59 -28.35 15.86
N GLU A 41 9.11 -29.17 14.92
CA GLU A 41 8.18 -28.74 13.87
C GLU A 41 6.85 -28.25 14.46
N ASP A 42 6.41 -28.82 15.58
CA ASP A 42 5.15 -28.44 16.26
C ASP A 42 5.24 -27.04 16.92
N THR A 43 6.47 -26.52 17.09
CA THR A 43 6.67 -25.17 17.62
C THR A 43 6.55 -24.08 16.55
N VAL A 44 6.64 -24.42 15.25
CA VAL A 44 6.69 -23.48 14.14
C VAL A 44 5.29 -22.99 13.77
N LEU A 45 5.13 -21.69 13.66
CA LEU A 45 3.96 -21.04 13.07
C LEU A 45 4.30 -20.66 11.63
N ALA A 46 3.58 -21.23 10.67
CA ALA A 46 3.79 -20.96 9.25
C ALA A 46 3.66 -19.46 8.92
N LYS A 47 4.35 -19.01 7.87
CA LYS A 47 4.22 -17.65 7.35
C LYS A 47 2.75 -17.33 7.04
N LEU A 48 2.36 -16.08 7.25
CA LEU A 48 1.04 -15.58 6.87
C LEU A 48 0.97 -15.39 5.35
N ALA A 49 -0.25 -15.43 4.81
CA ALA A 49 -0.48 -15.03 3.43
C ALA A 49 -0.06 -13.55 3.23
N PRO A 50 0.66 -13.23 2.15
CA PRO A 50 1.13 -11.88 1.91
C PRO A 50 0.01 -10.96 1.43
N VAL A 51 0.17 -9.65 1.70
CA VAL A 51 -0.74 -8.61 1.23
C VAL A 51 0.01 -7.49 0.50
N ILE A 52 -0.71 -6.75 -0.34
CA ILE A 52 -0.18 -5.52 -0.93
C ILE A 52 -0.24 -4.40 0.10
N ILE A 53 0.90 -3.77 0.37
CA ILE A 53 1.02 -2.66 1.33
C ILE A 53 1.15 -1.29 0.66
N LYS A 54 1.45 -1.27 -0.67
CA LYS A 54 1.47 -0.05 -1.49
C LYS A 54 1.08 -0.38 -2.93
N GLY A 55 0.43 0.58 -3.61
CA GLY A 55 0.12 0.53 -5.04
C GLY A 55 -1.27 0.00 -5.36
N ASP A 56 -1.99 -0.60 -4.40
CA ASP A 56 -3.37 -1.01 -4.63
C ASP A 56 -4.26 0.19 -4.96
N GLY A 57 -5.17 0.04 -5.93
CA GLY A 57 -6.03 1.11 -6.44
C GLY A 57 -5.32 2.12 -7.35
N ALA A 58 -4.11 1.83 -7.83
CA ALA A 58 -3.38 2.71 -8.75
C ALA A 58 -4.19 2.98 -10.03
N THR A 59 -4.02 4.17 -10.61
CA THR A 59 -4.69 4.55 -11.85
C THR A 59 -3.69 5.05 -12.89
N VAL A 60 -3.95 4.74 -14.16
CA VAL A 60 -3.14 5.20 -15.30
C VAL A 60 -4.07 5.47 -16.48
N THR A 61 -3.64 6.33 -17.42
CA THR A 61 -4.38 6.58 -18.66
C THR A 61 -3.89 5.65 -19.77
N ALA A 62 -4.79 5.11 -20.56
CA ALA A 62 -4.47 4.22 -21.69
C ALA A 62 -3.45 4.86 -22.63
N GLY A 63 -2.40 4.11 -22.96
CA GLY A 63 -1.29 4.56 -23.81
C GLY A 63 -0.33 5.54 -23.15
N ALA A 64 -0.52 5.89 -21.86
CA ALA A 64 0.45 6.70 -21.13
C ALA A 64 1.67 5.84 -20.76
N LYS A 65 2.86 6.40 -20.96
CA LYS A 65 4.12 5.78 -20.55
C LYS A 65 4.42 6.12 -19.08
N ASN A 66 3.72 5.45 -18.18
CA ASN A 66 3.90 5.58 -16.74
C ASN A 66 4.13 4.18 -16.15
N ALA A 67 5.20 4.02 -15.41
CA ALA A 67 5.42 2.81 -14.64
C ALA A 67 4.42 2.70 -13.47
N LEU A 68 4.01 1.49 -13.12
CA LEU A 68 3.19 1.21 -11.94
C LEU A 68 3.97 0.35 -10.95
N SER A 69 4.05 0.79 -9.71
CA SER A 69 4.79 0.11 -8.65
C SER A 69 3.88 -0.40 -7.55
N PHE A 70 4.09 -1.65 -7.15
CA PHE A 70 3.33 -2.36 -6.12
C PHE A 70 4.28 -3.00 -5.12
N THR A 71 3.93 -2.95 -3.84
CA THR A 71 4.76 -3.50 -2.77
C THR A 71 3.97 -4.53 -1.98
N SER A 72 4.53 -5.74 -1.85
CA SER A 72 4.03 -6.79 -0.96
C SER A 72 4.88 -6.87 0.31
N ASP A 73 4.29 -7.28 1.42
CA ASP A 73 4.96 -7.51 2.70
C ASP A 73 5.69 -8.87 2.79
N ALA A 74 5.66 -9.70 1.72
CA ALA A 74 6.44 -10.92 1.64
C ALA A 74 7.95 -10.63 1.57
N ALA A 75 8.78 -11.60 1.98
CA ALA A 75 10.22 -11.48 1.85
C ALA A 75 10.66 -11.60 0.39
N TYR A 76 11.59 -10.74 -0.05
CA TYR A 76 12.13 -10.74 -1.42
C TYR A 76 12.66 -12.11 -1.86
N ARG A 77 13.34 -12.85 -0.97
CA ARG A 77 13.88 -14.19 -1.28
C ARG A 77 12.83 -15.24 -1.62
N ASP A 78 11.56 -14.98 -1.22
CA ASP A 78 10.44 -15.88 -1.43
C ASP A 78 9.69 -15.55 -2.74
N PHE A 79 10.13 -14.54 -3.49
CA PHE A 79 9.53 -14.12 -4.76
C PHE A 79 9.62 -15.22 -5.80
N ILE A 80 8.51 -15.47 -6.51
CA ILE A 80 8.42 -16.49 -7.56
C ILE A 80 8.18 -15.83 -8.92
N ARG A 81 7.12 -15.01 -9.06
CA ARG A 81 6.71 -14.41 -10.33
C ARG A 81 5.67 -13.31 -10.15
N VAL A 82 5.41 -12.60 -11.22
CA VAL A 82 4.30 -11.63 -11.33
C VAL A 82 3.22 -12.16 -12.27
N GLU A 83 1.98 -11.94 -11.90
CA GLU A 83 0.80 -12.22 -12.72
C GLU A 83 0.02 -10.93 -12.95
N VAL A 84 -0.54 -10.79 -14.16
CA VAL A 84 -1.52 -9.75 -14.47
C VAL A 84 -2.75 -10.43 -15.07
N ASP A 85 -3.93 -10.09 -14.54
CA ASP A 85 -5.21 -10.70 -14.93
C ASP A 85 -5.18 -12.24 -14.86
N GLY A 86 -4.51 -12.77 -13.83
CA GLY A 86 -4.34 -14.20 -13.60
C GLY A 86 -3.36 -14.90 -14.54
N LYS A 87 -2.60 -14.17 -15.35
CA LYS A 87 -1.60 -14.73 -16.27
C LYS A 87 -0.20 -14.30 -15.85
N THR A 88 0.73 -15.24 -15.79
CA THR A 88 2.15 -14.95 -15.60
C THR A 88 2.66 -14.07 -16.73
N ILE A 89 3.37 -13.00 -16.40
CA ILE A 89 3.96 -12.09 -17.37
C ILE A 89 5.46 -12.32 -17.48
N ASP A 90 6.04 -11.97 -18.63
CA ASP A 90 7.47 -12.10 -18.88
C ASP A 90 8.28 -11.14 -18.00
N GLU A 91 9.43 -11.59 -17.49
CA GLU A 91 10.29 -10.80 -16.61
C GLU A 91 10.84 -9.52 -17.25
N SER A 92 10.87 -9.47 -18.61
CA SER A 92 11.23 -8.26 -19.34
C SER A 92 10.26 -7.10 -19.13
N ASN A 93 9.01 -7.37 -18.65
CA ASN A 93 7.94 -6.38 -18.48
C ASN A 93 7.93 -5.70 -17.11
N TYR A 94 8.77 -6.16 -16.17
CA TYR A 94 8.81 -5.58 -14.82
C TYR A 94 10.24 -5.58 -14.25
N THR A 95 10.41 -4.93 -13.11
CA THR A 95 11.60 -5.04 -12.25
C THR A 95 11.16 -5.42 -10.85
N VAL A 96 12.03 -6.09 -10.10
CA VAL A 96 11.80 -6.44 -8.70
C VAL A 96 12.96 -5.94 -7.87
N GLU A 97 12.65 -5.25 -6.77
CA GLU A 97 13.64 -4.71 -5.83
C GLU A 97 13.56 -5.43 -4.49
N SER A 98 14.72 -5.50 -3.79
CA SER A 98 14.89 -6.17 -2.51
C SER A 98 14.47 -5.30 -1.33
N GLY A 99 14.10 -5.97 -0.24
CA GLY A 99 13.55 -5.43 0.99
C GLY A 99 12.24 -6.16 1.27
N SER A 100 11.12 -5.51 1.10
CA SER A 100 9.85 -6.11 0.72
C SER A 100 9.88 -6.44 -0.77
N ILE A 101 8.97 -7.23 -1.31
CA ILE A 101 8.89 -7.43 -2.76
C ILE A 101 8.29 -6.17 -3.39
N ILE A 102 9.12 -5.38 -4.08
CA ILE A 102 8.66 -4.20 -4.81
C ILE A 102 8.69 -4.55 -6.30
N VAL A 103 7.52 -4.67 -6.91
CA VAL A 103 7.36 -4.92 -8.35
C VAL A 103 7.03 -3.62 -9.03
N THR A 104 7.77 -3.26 -10.09
CA THR A 104 7.47 -2.13 -10.95
C THR A 104 7.24 -2.61 -12.37
N LEU A 105 5.99 -2.48 -12.84
CA LEU A 105 5.64 -2.70 -14.25
C LEU A 105 6.25 -1.60 -15.11
N LYS A 106 6.93 -1.98 -16.19
CA LYS A 106 7.59 -1.03 -17.09
C LYS A 106 6.59 -0.22 -17.91
N GLU A 107 6.96 1.00 -18.23
CA GLU A 107 6.14 1.99 -18.93
C GLU A 107 5.56 1.45 -20.25
N ASP A 108 6.38 0.78 -21.07
CA ASP A 108 5.95 0.23 -22.35
C ASP A 108 4.92 -0.91 -22.18
N TYR A 109 5.06 -1.71 -21.12
CA TYR A 109 4.11 -2.76 -20.79
C TYR A 109 2.77 -2.16 -20.31
N VAL A 110 2.85 -1.15 -19.43
CA VAL A 110 1.67 -0.43 -18.91
C VAL A 110 0.92 0.29 -20.03
N ALA A 111 1.63 0.89 -20.98
CA ALA A 111 1.02 1.56 -22.13
C ALA A 111 0.21 0.61 -23.06
N GLY A 112 0.47 -0.69 -22.98
CA GLY A 112 -0.24 -1.72 -23.76
C GLY A 112 -1.58 -2.18 -23.16
N PHE A 113 -1.93 -1.78 -21.93
CA PHE A 113 -3.19 -2.18 -21.31
C PHE A 113 -4.40 -1.51 -21.96
N SER A 114 -5.47 -2.27 -22.09
CA SER A 114 -6.78 -1.75 -22.46
C SER A 114 -7.42 -0.98 -21.30
N LYS A 115 -8.39 -0.10 -21.61
CA LYS A 115 -9.24 0.53 -20.61
C LYS A 115 -9.96 -0.51 -19.78
N GLY A 116 -9.99 -0.32 -18.47
CA GLY A 116 -10.69 -1.19 -17.52
C GLY A 116 -9.96 -1.38 -16.21
N GLU A 117 -10.53 -2.25 -15.41
CA GLU A 117 -9.89 -2.73 -14.18
C GLU A 117 -9.00 -3.93 -14.50
N HIS A 118 -7.85 -3.96 -13.90
CA HIS A 118 -6.86 -5.02 -14.01
C HIS A 118 -6.42 -5.47 -12.63
N THR A 119 -5.93 -6.70 -12.52
CA THR A 119 -5.37 -7.26 -11.30
C THR A 119 -3.89 -7.53 -11.47
N LEU A 120 -3.10 -7.27 -10.43
CA LEU A 120 -1.70 -7.67 -10.35
C LEU A 120 -1.53 -8.63 -9.18
N GLY A 121 -0.92 -9.78 -9.41
CA GLY A 121 -0.55 -10.76 -8.41
C GLY A 121 0.96 -10.82 -8.24
N ILE A 122 1.45 -10.63 -7.02
CA ILE A 122 2.83 -10.90 -6.63
C ILE A 122 2.85 -12.27 -5.96
N VAL A 123 3.35 -13.27 -6.68
CA VAL A 123 3.40 -14.65 -6.22
C VAL A 123 4.68 -14.89 -5.45
N SER A 124 4.57 -15.43 -4.25
CA SER A 124 5.68 -15.81 -3.37
C SER A 124 5.43 -17.20 -2.75
N GLU A 125 6.44 -17.76 -2.06
CA GLU A 125 6.31 -19.05 -1.36
C GLU A 125 5.19 -19.06 -0.31
N SER A 126 4.91 -17.93 0.33
CA SER A 126 3.84 -17.79 1.35
C SER A 126 2.45 -17.53 0.75
N GLY A 127 2.33 -17.34 -0.56
CA GLY A 127 1.07 -17.10 -1.26
C GLY A 127 1.15 -15.95 -2.26
N THR A 128 -0.01 -15.49 -2.72
CA THR A 128 -0.12 -14.40 -3.69
C THR A 128 -0.73 -13.17 -3.04
N ALA A 129 -0.02 -12.04 -3.12
CA ALA A 129 -0.54 -10.73 -2.79
C ALA A 129 -1.17 -10.11 -4.04
N THR A 130 -2.46 -9.73 -3.98
CA THR A 130 -3.20 -9.20 -5.13
C THR A 130 -3.51 -7.73 -4.95
N ALA A 131 -3.22 -6.93 -5.97
CA ALA A 131 -3.60 -5.53 -6.11
C ALA A 131 -4.55 -5.34 -7.29
N HIS A 132 -5.32 -4.26 -7.26
CA HIS A 132 -6.15 -3.79 -8.37
C HIS A 132 -5.57 -2.47 -8.90
N PHE A 133 -5.69 -2.26 -10.21
CA PHE A 133 -5.37 -0.98 -10.82
C PHE A 133 -6.33 -0.71 -11.99
N THR A 134 -6.54 0.58 -12.28
CA THR A 134 -7.50 1.01 -13.31
C THR A 134 -6.78 1.74 -14.43
N VAL A 135 -7.07 1.34 -15.67
CA VAL A 135 -6.64 2.04 -16.87
C VAL A 135 -7.80 2.89 -17.38
N ASN A 136 -7.67 4.20 -17.25
CA ASN A 136 -8.66 5.17 -17.68
C ASN A 136 -8.55 5.43 -19.18
N GLU A 137 -9.64 5.86 -19.79
CA GLU A 137 -9.64 6.27 -21.19
C GLU A 137 -8.76 7.49 -21.43
N LYS A 138 -8.05 7.50 -22.55
CA LYS A 138 -7.36 8.71 -23.01
C LYS A 138 -8.42 9.71 -23.46
N THR A 139 -8.61 10.79 -22.71
CA THR A 139 -9.48 11.89 -23.12
C THR A 139 -8.85 12.57 -24.34
N THR A 140 -9.30 12.18 -25.52
CA THR A 140 -9.00 12.95 -26.74
C THR A 140 -9.90 14.17 -26.65
N GLY A 141 -9.35 15.30 -26.28
CA GLY A 141 -10.05 16.58 -26.37
C GLY A 141 -10.37 16.85 -27.83
N THR A 142 -11.52 16.43 -28.29
CA THR A 142 -12.13 16.97 -29.47
C THR A 142 -12.63 18.36 -29.08
N GLN A 143 -11.81 19.37 -29.29
CA GLN A 143 -12.34 20.70 -29.48
C GLN A 143 -13.12 20.63 -30.79
N GLU A 144 -14.42 20.59 -30.67
CA GLU A 144 -15.33 20.90 -31.76
C GLU A 144 -15.02 22.34 -32.17
N PRO A 145 -14.67 22.63 -33.43
CA PRO A 145 -14.51 23.99 -33.86
C PRO A 145 -15.90 24.64 -33.80
N SER A 146 -16.05 25.65 -32.98
CA SER A 146 -17.17 26.58 -33.10
C SER A 146 -17.17 27.13 -34.52
N GLU A 147 -18.06 26.66 -35.36
CA GLU A 147 -18.38 27.30 -36.63
C GLU A 147 -18.99 28.67 -36.29
N ASP A 148 -18.16 29.71 -36.47
CA ASP A 148 -18.56 31.07 -36.58
C ASP A 148 -19.39 31.23 -37.87
N THR A 149 -20.71 31.26 -37.73
CA THR A 149 -21.58 31.64 -38.82
C THR A 149 -21.86 33.12 -38.75
N THR A 150 -20.94 33.89 -39.33
CA THR A 150 -21.19 35.26 -39.76
C THR A 150 -22.24 35.28 -40.85
N GLY A 151 -23.29 36.03 -40.68
CA GLY A 151 -24.15 36.30 -41.81
C GLY A 151 -25.41 37.10 -41.54
N THR A 152 -25.27 38.41 -41.51
CA THR A 152 -26.04 39.41 -42.25
C THR A 152 -27.45 39.80 -41.77
N THR A 153 -27.50 40.97 -41.17
CA THR A 153 -28.30 42.20 -41.49
C THR A 153 -29.79 42.02 -41.82
N GLN A 154 -30.65 42.53 -40.96
CA GLN A 154 -31.54 43.68 -41.29
C GLN A 154 -32.50 44.01 -40.13
N GLU A 155 -32.43 45.26 -39.71
CA GLU A 155 -33.40 46.07 -39.01
C GLU A 155 -34.51 46.53 -39.98
N PRO A 156 -35.60 47.21 -39.61
CA PRO A 156 -36.13 47.65 -38.34
C PRO A 156 -37.68 47.50 -38.21
N SER A 157 -38.20 47.90 -37.07
CA SER A 157 -39.41 48.72 -36.82
C SER A 157 -40.21 48.27 -35.61
N GLU A 158 -40.22 49.16 -34.68
CA GLU A 158 -41.35 49.85 -33.97
C GLU A 158 -42.48 48.91 -33.43
N ASP A 159 -43.00 49.08 -32.30
CA ASP A 159 -43.36 50.20 -31.42
C ASP A 159 -44.08 49.64 -30.19
N THR A 160 -43.97 50.37 -29.09
CA THR A 160 -44.97 50.69 -28.08
C THR A 160 -45.29 49.73 -26.93
N THR A 161 -44.91 50.19 -25.80
CA THR A 161 -45.67 50.69 -24.67
C THR A 161 -46.00 49.77 -23.50
N SER A 162 -45.42 50.17 -22.40
CA SER A 162 -46.02 50.47 -21.08
C SER A 162 -46.51 49.25 -20.24
N THR A 163 -46.19 49.11 -19.04
CA THR A 163 -46.34 49.95 -17.86
C THR A 163 -46.12 49.11 -16.60
N THR A 164 -45.16 49.50 -15.78
CA THR A 164 -45.32 49.79 -14.35
C THR A 164 -45.91 48.68 -13.44
N GLN A 165 -45.23 48.17 -12.50
CA GLN A 165 -45.04 48.65 -11.11
C GLN A 165 -44.48 47.58 -10.21
N GLU A 166 -43.46 47.91 -9.56
CA GLU A 166 -43.09 47.52 -8.19
C GLU A 166 -44.10 48.20 -7.19
N PRO A 167 -44.06 48.01 -5.92
CA PRO A 167 -43.26 47.22 -5.01
C PRO A 167 -44.05 46.63 -3.80
N SER A 168 -43.28 46.23 -2.82
CA SER A 168 -43.54 46.27 -1.37
C SER A 168 -43.55 44.96 -0.64
N LYS A 169 -42.54 44.81 0.14
CA LYS A 169 -42.46 44.98 1.64
C LYS A 169 -43.21 43.94 2.44
N ASP A 170 -42.49 43.30 3.20
CA ASP A 170 -42.03 43.54 4.58
C ASP A 170 -42.66 42.56 5.61
N THR A 171 -41.88 42.20 6.52
CA THR A 171 -42.06 42.16 7.95
C THR A 171 -42.03 40.77 8.65
N THR A 172 -40.88 40.58 9.27
CA THR A 172 -40.66 40.31 10.72
C THR A 172 -41.48 39.23 11.42
N ASN A 173 -40.87 38.32 12.12
CA ASN A 173 -40.62 38.23 13.58
C ASN A 173 -40.17 36.82 13.95
N LYS A 174 -38.99 36.63 14.54
CA LYS A 174 -38.63 36.72 15.95
C LYS A 174 -39.32 35.73 16.88
N THR A 175 -38.52 34.89 17.50
CA THR A 175 -38.42 34.53 18.92
C THR A 175 -37.82 33.14 19.05
N GLN A 176 -36.56 32.99 19.48
CA GLN A 176 -36.07 32.76 20.84
C GLN A 176 -36.73 31.50 21.51
N GLU A 177 -36.02 30.59 22.00
CA GLU A 177 -35.00 30.34 23.03
C GLU A 177 -34.82 28.81 23.12
N THR A 178 -33.78 28.26 23.47
CA THR A 178 -32.74 28.19 24.49
C THR A 178 -32.21 26.78 24.60
N SER A 179 -30.88 26.70 24.74
CA SER A 179 -30.18 25.79 25.68
C SER A 179 -30.17 24.30 25.39
N THR A 180 -29.10 23.57 25.29
CA THR A 180 -27.94 23.45 26.17
C THR A 180 -26.92 22.54 25.52
N THR A 181 -25.68 22.98 25.51
CA THR A 181 -24.41 22.27 25.77
C THR A 181 -24.35 20.75 25.53
N ASP A 182 -23.57 20.27 24.56
CA ASP A 182 -22.40 19.48 24.95
C ASP A 182 -21.31 19.52 23.86
N LYS A 183 -20.15 19.96 24.28
CA LYS A 183 -18.91 19.98 23.55
C LYS A 183 -18.26 18.61 23.71
N THR A 184 -18.22 17.81 22.69
CA THR A 184 -17.23 16.75 22.61
C THR A 184 -16.31 17.03 21.42
N THR A 185 -15.23 17.66 21.76
CA THR A 185 -14.07 17.86 20.89
C THR A 185 -13.36 16.50 20.78
N GLN A 186 -13.53 15.82 19.68
CA GLN A 186 -12.70 14.67 19.33
C GLN A 186 -11.50 15.18 18.56
N SER A 187 -10.41 15.37 19.30
CA SER A 187 -9.09 15.63 18.71
C SER A 187 -8.57 14.37 18.04
N SER A 188 -8.36 14.43 16.74
CA SER A 188 -7.56 13.45 16.01
C SER A 188 -6.14 13.40 16.57
N PRO A 189 -5.57 12.23 16.84
CA PRO A 189 -4.17 12.12 17.19
C PRO A 189 -3.32 12.48 15.97
N LYS A 190 -2.53 13.52 16.11
CA LYS A 190 -1.42 13.84 15.22
C LYS A 190 -0.35 12.78 15.42
N THR A 191 -0.29 11.80 14.56
CA THR A 191 0.84 10.87 14.49
C THR A 191 1.84 11.42 13.50
N GLY A 192 3.06 11.57 13.97
CA GLY A 192 4.16 11.48 13.09
C GLY A 192 5.26 12.49 13.27
N ASP A 193 6.15 12.18 14.12
CA ASP A 193 7.50 12.71 14.08
C ASP A 193 8.33 11.78 13.18
N SER A 194 8.78 12.32 12.04
CA SER A 194 9.57 11.59 11.04
C SER A 194 11.06 11.49 11.40
N THR A 195 11.44 11.86 12.62
CA THR A 195 12.84 11.90 13.08
C THR A 195 13.37 10.58 13.62
N ASP A 196 12.49 9.70 14.12
CA ASP A 196 12.92 8.44 14.74
C ASP A 196 13.32 7.34 13.75
N LEU A 197 12.81 7.39 12.51
CA LEU A 197 13.11 6.37 11.50
C LEU A 197 14.57 6.45 11.02
N GLN A 198 15.12 7.66 10.92
CA GLN A 198 16.52 7.90 10.53
C GLN A 198 17.49 7.37 11.60
N LEU A 199 17.15 7.53 12.87
CA LEU A 199 17.99 7.06 13.98
C LEU A 199 18.04 5.53 14.04
N TYR A 200 16.91 4.85 13.75
CA TYR A 200 16.84 3.39 13.73
C TYR A 200 17.65 2.78 12.59
N VAL A 201 17.65 3.42 11.41
CA VAL A 201 18.46 2.99 10.26
C VAL A 201 19.94 3.10 10.56
N ILE A 202 20.40 4.17 11.22
CA ILE A 202 21.80 4.37 11.60
C ILE A 202 22.27 3.34 12.63
N LEU A 203 21.41 3.01 13.63
CA LEU A 203 21.71 2.00 14.64
C LEU A 203 21.83 0.59 14.06
N MET A 204 21.02 0.26 13.05
CA MET A 204 21.09 -1.04 12.34
C MET A 204 22.40 -1.19 11.53
N PHE A 205 22.87 -0.12 10.89
CA PHE A 205 24.13 -0.17 10.14
C PHE A 205 25.36 -0.32 11.05
N VAL A 206 25.37 0.30 12.22
CA VAL A 206 26.47 0.19 13.20
C VAL A 206 26.59 -1.24 13.74
N SER A 207 25.47 -1.95 13.96
CA SER A 207 25.49 -3.34 14.45
C SER A 207 26.03 -4.33 13.43
N ILE A 208 25.77 -4.13 12.13
CA ILE A 208 26.25 -4.99 11.05
C ILE A 208 27.77 -4.86 10.88
N VAL A 209 28.32 -3.65 10.97
CA VAL A 209 29.76 -3.41 10.86
C VAL A 209 30.51 -3.97 12.08
N GLY A 210 29.90 -3.92 13.28
CA GLY A 210 30.48 -4.48 14.49
C GLY A 210 30.65 -6.01 14.45
N VAL A 211 29.68 -6.73 13.93
CA VAL A 211 29.73 -8.20 13.80
C VAL A 211 30.72 -8.65 12.74
N ALA A 212 30.81 -7.94 11.61
CA ALA A 212 31.80 -8.24 10.56
C ALA A 212 33.25 -8.01 11.05
N GLY A 213 33.50 -6.97 11.85
CA GLY A 213 34.81 -6.66 12.43
C GLY A 213 35.29 -7.72 13.43
N ILE A 214 34.39 -8.35 14.19
CA ILE A 214 34.74 -9.40 15.15
C ILE A 214 35.09 -10.74 14.43
N CYS A 215 34.37 -11.06 13.35
CA CYS A 215 34.67 -12.27 12.57
C CYS A 215 36.01 -12.18 11.83
N VAL A 216 36.39 -11.02 11.34
CA VAL A 216 37.72 -10.83 10.65
C VAL A 216 38.86 -10.93 11.67
N LYS A 217 38.71 -10.39 12.88
CA LYS A 217 39.75 -10.47 13.91
C LYS A 217 40.01 -11.89 14.43
N LYS A 218 39.00 -12.77 14.38
CA LYS A 218 39.16 -14.18 14.79
C LYS A 218 39.88 -15.05 13.74
N ARG A 219 39.84 -14.69 12.46
CA ARG A 219 40.54 -15.44 11.39
C ARG A 219 42.03 -15.16 11.28
N PHE A 220 42.52 -14.05 11.85
CA PHE A 220 43.95 -13.70 11.82
C PHE A 220 44.78 -14.20 13.02
N LYS A 221 44.16 -14.97 13.96
CA LYS A 221 44.87 -15.50 15.15
C LYS A 221 45.20 -17.00 15.09
N THR A 222 44.99 -17.66 13.96
CA THR A 222 45.34 -19.06 13.76
C THR A 222 46.27 -19.23 12.58
N HIS A 223 47.50 -18.67 12.74
CA HIS A 223 48.73 -19.13 12.07
C HIS A 223 49.91 -18.80 12.98
#